data_1825ca2e4e82983cb1782084c700f232
#
_entry.id   1825ca2e4e82983cb1782084c700f232
#
_cell.length_a   1.000
_cell.length_b   1.000
_cell.length_c   1.000
_cell.angle_alpha   90.00
_cell.angle_beta   90.00
_cell.angle_gamma   90.00
#
_symmetry.space_group_name_H-M   'P 1'
#
loop_
_entity.id
_entity.type
_entity.pdbx_description
1 polymer ?
#
loop_
_entity_poly.entity_id
_entity_poly.type
_entity_poly.pdbx_seq_one_letter_code
_entity_poly.pdbx_strand_id
1 'polypeptide(L)'
;FDPSSRYSACRVLYILPSNDFESFVASNLLTLRFSTDVLVIGSGAAGLATALHLSPHARVIVLSKDDIRGGSTNRAQGGVATVSQPADSVDAHVHDTVVAGAGLCNEKIVRYVVSRARQAIAHIEDLGLEFDQQDNGPHLTREGGHTHRRVLHVADATGHAIATTLINRVLSDINITIMTKRIAIDVVTARTPTPDNSRTLGAYVYNAETDNVEVIEARYVVLATGGASKVYQYTSNPD
;
A
#
# COMPACT_ATOMS: atom_id res chain seq x y z
N PHE A 1 -31.89 -2.39 17.89
CA PHE A 1 -30.85 -2.31 16.86
C PHE A 1 -31.56 -2.20 15.52
N ASP A 2 -31.57 -1.01 14.96
CA ASP A 2 -32.17 -0.69 13.65
C ASP A 2 -31.12 -0.93 12.56
N PRO A 3 -31.29 -1.89 11.62
CA PRO A 3 -30.36 -2.16 10.55
C PRO A 3 -30.37 -1.12 9.42
N SER A 4 -31.30 -0.15 9.44
CA SER A 4 -31.51 0.78 8.34
C SER A 4 -30.54 1.96 8.26
N SER A 5 -29.75 2.21 9.31
CA SER A 5 -28.91 3.42 9.38
C SER A 5 -27.46 3.27 8.88
N ARG A 6 -27.03 2.06 8.45
CA ARG A 6 -25.64 1.82 7.99
C ARG A 6 -25.44 1.63 6.49
N TYR A 7 -26.50 1.72 5.70
CA TYR A 7 -26.41 1.48 4.24
C TYR A 7 -26.65 2.74 3.38
N SER A 8 -26.58 3.92 3.99
CA SER A 8 -26.83 5.17 3.24
C SER A 8 -25.66 5.69 2.42
N ALA A 9 -24.46 5.12 2.55
CA ALA A 9 -23.26 5.58 1.83
C ALA A 9 -22.84 4.71 0.64
N CYS A 10 -23.47 3.58 0.42
CA CYS A 10 -23.18 2.73 -0.74
C CYS A 10 -24.34 2.82 -1.75
N ARG A 11 -24.67 4.04 -2.19
CA ARG A 11 -25.45 4.18 -3.42
C ARG A 11 -24.52 3.89 -4.58
N VAL A 12 -24.82 2.76 -5.21
CA VAL A 12 -24.33 2.28 -6.50
C VAL A 12 -23.89 3.45 -7.36
N LEU A 13 -22.59 3.54 -7.57
CA LEU A 13 -22.03 4.36 -8.64
C LEU A 13 -22.53 3.72 -9.95
N TYR A 14 -23.61 4.26 -10.50
CA TYR A 14 -23.91 4.00 -11.90
C TYR A 14 -22.70 4.49 -12.68
N ILE A 15 -22.07 3.58 -13.43
CA ILE A 15 -21.04 3.93 -14.40
C ILE A 15 -21.75 4.78 -15.45
N LEU A 16 -21.72 6.10 -15.26
CA LEU A 16 -22.16 7.03 -16.29
C LEU A 16 -21.17 6.91 -17.46
N PRO A 17 -21.65 6.94 -18.70
CA PRO A 17 -20.75 7.02 -19.86
C PRO A 17 -19.79 8.20 -19.67
N SER A 18 -18.54 8.02 -20.03
CA SER A 18 -17.42 8.95 -19.78
C SER A 18 -17.69 10.43 -20.17
N ASN A 19 -18.64 10.68 -21.10
CA ASN A 19 -19.01 12.02 -21.54
C ASN A 19 -19.89 12.77 -20.53
N ASP A 20 -20.71 12.06 -19.74
CA ASP A 20 -21.62 12.68 -18.77
C ASP A 20 -20.90 13.00 -17.46
N PHE A 21 -19.86 12.25 -17.12
CA PHE A 21 -19.06 12.50 -15.92
C PHE A 21 -18.20 13.78 -16.06
N GLU A 22 -17.57 14.00 -17.22
CA GLU A 22 -16.83 15.25 -17.49
C GLU A 22 -17.76 16.49 -17.46
N SER A 23 -18.99 16.37 -17.97
CA SER A 23 -19.99 17.44 -17.93
C SER A 23 -20.53 17.68 -16.52
N PHE A 24 -20.70 16.63 -15.73
CA PHE A 24 -21.11 16.72 -14.32
C PHE A 24 -20.03 17.40 -13.45
N VAL A 25 -18.76 17.05 -13.64
CA VAL A 25 -17.63 17.69 -12.94
C VAL A 25 -17.43 19.14 -13.40
N ALA A 26 -17.68 19.44 -14.67
CA ALA A 26 -17.55 20.80 -15.20
C ALA A 26 -18.71 21.74 -14.81
N SER A 27 -19.89 21.21 -14.55
CA SER A 27 -21.10 22.01 -14.28
C SER A 27 -21.38 22.28 -12.80
N ASN A 28 -20.78 21.52 -11.90
CA ASN A 28 -21.00 21.66 -10.47
C ASN A 28 -19.67 21.73 -9.70
N LEU A 29 -19.34 22.91 -9.21
CA LEU A 29 -18.35 23.18 -8.18
C LEU A 29 -16.94 23.55 -8.67
N LEU A 30 -16.37 24.47 -7.94
CA LEU A 30 -14.93 24.72 -7.82
C LEU A 30 -14.23 23.39 -7.44
N THR A 31 -13.95 22.55 -8.42
CA THR A 31 -13.21 21.30 -8.22
C THR A 31 -11.81 21.69 -7.76
N LEU A 32 -11.49 21.39 -6.50
CA LEU A 32 -10.14 21.60 -5.99
C LEU A 32 -9.16 20.77 -6.82
N ARG A 33 -8.12 21.43 -7.31
CA ARG A 33 -7.06 20.78 -8.09
C ARG A 33 -5.76 20.83 -7.30
N PHE A 34 -5.13 19.69 -7.19
CA PHE A 34 -3.79 19.53 -6.63
C PHE A 34 -2.85 19.07 -7.73
N SER A 35 -1.57 19.37 -7.61
CA SER A 35 -0.56 18.86 -8.53
C SER A 35 0.66 18.33 -7.78
N THR A 36 1.20 17.22 -8.27
CA THR A 36 2.38 16.57 -7.70
C THR A 36 3.19 15.89 -8.81
N ASP A 37 4.42 15.48 -8.50
CA ASP A 37 5.19 14.66 -9.45
C ASP A 37 4.71 13.21 -9.42
N VAL A 38 4.44 12.68 -8.21
CA VAL A 38 3.96 11.29 -8.03
C VAL A 38 2.75 11.26 -7.09
N LEU A 39 1.70 10.60 -7.54
CA LEU A 39 0.53 10.26 -6.72
C LEU A 39 0.62 8.77 -6.33
N VAL A 40 0.64 8.50 -5.03
CA VAL A 40 0.60 7.14 -4.47
C VAL A 40 -0.78 6.88 -3.89
N ILE A 41 -1.49 5.90 -4.42
CA ILE A 41 -2.83 5.52 -3.97
C ILE A 41 -2.71 4.34 -2.99
N GLY A 42 -2.80 4.63 -1.71
CA GLY A 42 -2.70 3.69 -0.61
C GLY A 42 -1.55 3.98 0.35
N SER A 43 -1.86 3.99 1.65
CA SER A 43 -0.96 4.32 2.76
C SER A 43 -0.47 3.10 3.55
N GLY A 44 -0.50 1.90 2.95
CA GLY A 44 0.12 0.71 3.51
C GLY A 44 1.64 0.70 3.34
N ALA A 45 2.33 -0.35 3.81
CA ALA A 45 3.79 -0.47 3.74
C ALA A 45 4.34 -0.22 2.33
N ALA A 46 3.70 -0.75 1.29
CA ALA A 46 4.14 -0.56 -0.09
C ALA A 46 4.07 0.91 -0.53
N GLY A 47 2.97 1.60 -0.21
CA GLY A 47 2.79 3.01 -0.57
C GLY A 47 3.76 3.93 0.18
N LEU A 48 3.87 3.75 1.49
CA LEU A 48 4.76 4.56 2.33
C LEU A 48 6.25 4.35 1.98
N ALA A 49 6.68 3.09 1.79
CA ALA A 49 8.04 2.78 1.37
C ALA A 49 8.36 3.37 -0.02
N THR A 50 7.40 3.30 -0.97
CA THR A 50 7.55 3.91 -2.28
C THR A 50 7.66 5.44 -2.18
N ALA A 51 6.83 6.07 -1.36
CA ALA A 51 6.88 7.52 -1.16
C ALA A 51 8.23 7.97 -0.59
N LEU A 52 8.75 7.28 0.43
CA LEU A 52 10.07 7.55 1.01
C LEU A 52 11.22 7.36 0.01
N HIS A 53 11.10 6.33 -0.84
CA HIS A 53 12.12 6.09 -1.87
C HIS A 53 12.14 7.18 -2.95
N LEU A 54 10.99 7.77 -3.26
CA LEU A 54 10.85 8.79 -4.31
C LEU A 54 11.06 10.22 -3.81
N SER A 55 10.81 10.49 -2.53
CA SER A 55 10.83 11.84 -1.96
C SER A 55 12.15 12.62 -2.12
N PRO A 56 13.34 11.99 -2.18
CA PRO A 56 14.58 12.71 -2.48
C PRO A 56 14.62 13.33 -3.89
N HIS A 57 13.74 12.89 -4.80
CA HIS A 57 13.76 13.25 -6.21
C HIS A 57 12.45 13.87 -6.72
N ALA A 58 11.36 13.78 -5.95
CA ALA A 58 10.03 14.14 -6.40
C ALA A 58 9.14 14.59 -5.25
N ARG A 59 8.18 15.47 -5.53
CA ARG A 59 7.06 15.74 -4.61
C ARG A 59 6.06 14.60 -4.72
N VAL A 60 5.65 14.06 -3.59
CA VAL A 60 4.77 12.90 -3.53
C VAL A 60 3.50 13.24 -2.73
N ILE A 61 2.35 12.93 -3.30
CA ILE A 61 1.09 12.87 -2.54
C ILE A 61 0.75 11.40 -2.30
N VAL A 62 0.46 11.04 -1.05
CA VAL A 62 -0.02 9.72 -0.66
C VAL A 62 -1.47 9.82 -0.21
N LEU A 63 -2.35 9.04 -0.83
CA LEU A 63 -3.76 8.95 -0.44
C LEU A 63 -3.98 7.83 0.57
N SER A 64 -4.73 8.15 1.61
CA SER A 64 -5.32 7.18 2.52
C SER A 64 -6.83 7.31 2.54
N LYS A 65 -7.54 6.22 2.26
CA LYS A 65 -9.02 6.25 2.27
C LYS A 65 -9.60 6.48 3.67
N ASP A 66 -8.82 6.17 4.71
CA ASP A 66 -9.17 6.40 6.11
C ASP A 66 -7.99 7.05 6.84
N ASP A 67 -7.87 6.88 8.15
CA ASP A 67 -6.67 7.24 8.89
C ASP A 67 -5.44 6.52 8.32
N ILE A 68 -4.29 7.17 8.37
CA ILE A 68 -3.04 6.61 7.84
C ILE A 68 -2.65 5.28 8.52
N ARG A 69 -3.11 5.05 9.75
CA ARG A 69 -2.90 3.83 10.53
C ARG A 69 -3.94 2.74 10.27
N GLY A 70 -4.97 3.00 9.47
CA GLY A 70 -6.10 2.10 9.26
C GLY A 70 -5.80 0.85 8.43
N GLY A 71 -4.65 0.79 7.75
CA GLY A 71 -4.31 -0.26 6.79
C GLY A 71 -3.99 -1.63 7.39
N SER A 72 -3.95 -2.67 6.52
CA SER A 72 -3.63 -4.06 6.88
C SER A 72 -2.23 -4.20 7.50
N THR A 73 -1.26 -3.39 7.08
CA THR A 73 0.10 -3.41 7.64
C THR A 73 0.09 -3.20 9.14
N ASN A 74 -0.68 -2.24 9.63
CA ASN A 74 -0.76 -1.92 11.06
C ASN A 74 -1.37 -3.06 11.90
N ARG A 75 -2.10 -3.98 11.28
CA ARG A 75 -2.78 -5.11 11.95
C ARG A 75 -2.03 -6.44 11.80
N ALA A 76 -0.95 -6.48 11.03
CA ALA A 76 -0.17 -7.68 10.83
C ALA A 76 0.59 -8.03 12.12
N GLN A 77 0.39 -9.25 12.65
CA GLN A 77 0.98 -9.72 13.89
C GLN A 77 2.20 -10.61 13.66
N GLY A 78 2.21 -11.38 12.56
CA GLY A 78 3.33 -12.23 12.19
C GLY A 78 4.60 -11.41 11.95
N GLY A 79 5.70 -12.08 11.70
CA GLY A 79 6.96 -11.43 11.42
C GLY A 79 7.17 -11.18 9.92
N VAL A 80 8.40 -10.85 9.57
CA VAL A 80 8.86 -10.71 8.20
C VAL A 80 10.04 -11.66 7.94
N ALA A 81 9.93 -12.47 6.89
CA ALA A 81 10.91 -13.50 6.59
C ALA A 81 12.08 -12.99 5.74
N THR A 82 13.29 -13.27 6.15
CA THR A 82 14.51 -13.02 5.36
C THR A 82 15.59 -14.04 5.66
N VAL A 83 16.37 -14.41 4.64
CA VAL A 83 17.51 -15.30 4.80
C VAL A 83 18.66 -14.51 5.45
N SER A 84 18.98 -14.82 6.71
CA SER A 84 20.02 -14.13 7.48
C SER A 84 21.02 -15.09 8.15
N GLN A 85 20.72 -16.39 8.22
CA GLN A 85 21.57 -17.41 8.86
C GLN A 85 22.35 -18.21 7.82
N PRO A 86 23.59 -18.63 8.11
CA PRO A 86 24.40 -19.44 7.19
C PRO A 86 23.81 -20.82 6.86
N ALA A 87 22.95 -21.36 7.75
CA ALA A 87 22.29 -22.65 7.54
C ALA A 87 21.04 -22.54 6.63
N ASP A 88 20.61 -21.33 6.26
CA ASP A 88 19.46 -21.06 5.40
C ASP A 88 19.91 -20.58 4.02
N SER A 89 19.03 -20.65 3.02
CA SER A 89 19.33 -20.21 1.67
C SER A 89 18.12 -19.58 0.98
N VAL A 90 18.39 -18.73 -0.02
CA VAL A 90 17.34 -18.18 -0.91
C VAL A 90 16.56 -19.30 -1.58
N ASP A 91 17.23 -20.37 -2.01
CA ASP A 91 16.56 -21.51 -2.66
C ASP A 91 15.61 -22.23 -1.70
N ALA A 92 16.02 -22.46 -0.45
CA ALA A 92 15.14 -23.05 0.57
C ALA A 92 13.92 -22.15 0.85
N HIS A 93 14.10 -20.84 0.95
CA HIS A 93 13.00 -19.90 1.16
C HIS A 93 12.06 -19.83 -0.05
N VAL A 94 12.59 -19.83 -1.27
CA VAL A 94 11.79 -19.89 -2.51
C VAL A 94 10.96 -21.18 -2.54
N HIS A 95 11.60 -22.33 -2.25
CA HIS A 95 10.93 -23.63 -2.21
C HIS A 95 9.76 -23.62 -1.21
N ASP A 96 10.01 -23.20 0.03
CA ASP A 96 8.99 -23.11 1.09
C ASP A 96 7.80 -22.25 0.64
N THR A 97 8.09 -21.10 0.02
CA THR A 97 7.06 -20.16 -0.46
C THR A 97 6.22 -20.78 -1.58
N VAL A 98 6.85 -21.45 -2.54
CA VAL A 98 6.14 -22.10 -3.66
C VAL A 98 5.27 -23.28 -3.17
N VAL A 99 5.78 -24.06 -2.23
CA VAL A 99 5.02 -25.16 -1.61
C VAL A 99 3.81 -24.60 -0.85
N ALA A 100 4.00 -23.59 0.00
CA ALA A 100 2.90 -22.97 0.74
C ALA A 100 1.86 -22.33 -0.18
N GLY A 101 2.29 -21.78 -1.31
CA GLY A 101 1.42 -21.16 -2.31
C GLY A 101 0.59 -22.12 -3.15
N ALA A 102 0.79 -23.45 -3.02
CA ALA A 102 -0.05 -24.49 -3.59
C ALA A 102 -0.40 -24.29 -5.09
N GLY A 103 0.57 -23.89 -5.90
CA GLY A 103 0.40 -23.68 -7.35
C GLY A 103 -0.02 -22.27 -7.77
N LEU A 104 -0.25 -21.34 -6.83
CA LEU A 104 -0.63 -19.96 -7.13
C LEU A 104 0.60 -19.01 -7.31
N CYS A 105 1.81 -19.52 -7.01
CA CYS A 105 3.01 -18.70 -7.07
C CYS A 105 3.58 -18.60 -8.49
N ASN A 106 4.07 -17.41 -8.84
CA ASN A 106 5.03 -17.24 -9.91
C ASN A 106 6.45 -17.34 -9.32
N GLU A 107 7.14 -18.46 -9.52
CA GLU A 107 8.44 -18.73 -8.92
C GLU A 107 9.49 -17.67 -9.26
N LYS A 108 9.48 -17.11 -10.46
CA LYS A 108 10.43 -16.04 -10.86
C LYS A 108 10.24 -14.79 -9.98
N ILE A 109 8.99 -14.44 -9.69
CA ILE A 109 8.66 -13.30 -8.82
C ILE A 109 9.00 -13.63 -7.36
N VAL A 110 8.68 -14.84 -6.89
CA VAL A 110 9.07 -15.28 -5.54
C VAL A 110 10.58 -15.18 -5.36
N ARG A 111 11.37 -15.69 -6.28
CA ARG A 111 12.83 -15.62 -6.25
C ARG A 111 13.34 -14.17 -6.27
N TYR A 112 12.73 -13.33 -7.09
CA TYR A 112 13.06 -11.90 -7.16
C TYR A 112 12.85 -11.22 -5.80
N VAL A 113 11.72 -11.46 -5.15
CA VAL A 113 11.38 -10.87 -3.85
C VAL A 113 12.29 -11.42 -2.74
N VAL A 114 12.39 -12.76 -2.63
CA VAL A 114 13.16 -13.41 -1.58
C VAL A 114 14.65 -13.03 -1.63
N SER A 115 15.24 -12.93 -2.83
CA SER A 115 16.66 -12.56 -2.98
C SER A 115 16.96 -11.12 -2.55
N ARG A 116 15.95 -10.26 -2.49
CA ARG A 116 16.07 -8.84 -2.09
C ARG A 116 15.57 -8.55 -0.67
N ALA A 117 15.00 -9.56 0.00
CA ALA A 117 14.39 -9.38 1.32
C ALA A 117 15.38 -8.80 2.33
N ARG A 118 16.65 -9.26 2.35
CA ARG A 118 17.68 -8.75 3.27
C ARG A 118 17.94 -7.25 3.07
N GLN A 119 18.01 -6.80 1.81
CA GLN A 119 18.20 -5.38 1.50
C GLN A 119 16.98 -4.54 1.94
N ALA A 120 15.77 -5.06 1.73
CA ALA A 120 14.55 -4.38 2.15
C ALA A 120 14.45 -4.26 3.68
N ILE A 121 14.85 -5.31 4.42
CA ILE A 121 14.91 -5.29 5.89
C ILE A 121 15.95 -4.28 6.38
N ALA A 122 17.18 -4.31 5.85
CA ALA A 122 18.20 -3.33 6.21
C ALA A 122 17.72 -1.88 6.00
N HIS A 123 17.00 -1.62 4.91
CA HIS A 123 16.44 -0.30 4.68
C HIS A 123 15.43 0.12 5.75
N ILE A 124 14.58 -0.80 6.23
CA ILE A 124 13.62 -0.48 7.29
C ILE A 124 14.34 -0.27 8.64
N GLU A 125 15.42 -1.04 8.91
CA GLU A 125 16.28 -0.83 10.08
C GLU A 125 16.98 0.54 10.02
N ASP A 126 17.48 0.97 8.86
CA ASP A 126 18.05 2.30 8.64
C ASP A 126 17.01 3.43 8.88
N LEU A 127 15.73 3.14 8.67
CA LEU A 127 14.64 4.07 9.02
C LEU A 127 14.33 4.09 10.53
N GLY A 128 14.96 3.23 11.32
CA GLY A 128 14.86 3.21 12.78
C GLY A 128 13.96 2.10 13.34
N LEU A 129 13.62 1.06 12.58
CA LEU A 129 12.96 -0.13 13.10
C LEU A 129 13.99 -1.02 13.81
N GLU A 130 13.69 -1.44 15.04
CA GLU A 130 14.49 -2.42 15.78
C GLU A 130 13.69 -3.72 15.90
N PHE A 131 14.25 -4.81 15.38
CA PHE A 131 13.72 -6.16 15.60
C PHE A 131 14.20 -6.73 16.92
N ASP A 132 13.45 -7.67 17.47
CA ASP A 132 13.81 -8.35 18.71
C ASP A 132 15.18 -9.04 18.58
N GLN A 133 16.00 -8.86 19.61
CA GLN A 133 17.38 -9.35 19.64
C GLN A 133 17.52 -10.53 20.62
N GLN A 134 18.50 -11.38 20.34
CA GLN A 134 18.97 -12.45 21.21
C GLN A 134 20.51 -12.32 21.32
N ASP A 135 21.14 -13.04 22.26
CA ASP A 135 22.56 -12.90 22.63
C ASP A 135 23.55 -12.78 21.47
N ASN A 136 23.26 -13.35 20.31
CA ASN A 136 24.14 -13.36 19.14
C ASN A 136 23.51 -12.78 17.87
N GLY A 137 22.55 -11.87 17.99
CA GLY A 137 21.89 -11.21 16.84
C GLY A 137 20.39 -11.25 16.90
N PRO A 138 19.68 -11.03 15.79
CA PRO A 138 18.23 -10.97 15.77
C PRO A 138 17.60 -12.30 16.21
N HIS A 139 16.56 -12.21 17.03
CA HIS A 139 15.74 -13.36 17.40
C HIS A 139 14.92 -13.81 16.22
N LEU A 140 15.14 -15.02 15.74
CA LEU A 140 14.45 -15.59 14.59
C LEU A 140 13.47 -16.67 15.02
N THR A 141 12.24 -16.59 14.51
CA THR A 141 11.23 -17.65 14.67
C THR A 141 11.06 -18.45 13.37
N ARG A 142 10.42 -19.62 13.53
CA ARG A 142 10.00 -20.46 12.41
C ARG A 142 8.49 -20.57 12.42
N GLU A 143 7.87 -19.87 11.50
CA GLU A 143 6.43 -19.91 11.30
C GLU A 143 6.01 -21.10 10.40
N GLY A 144 4.72 -21.36 10.31
CA GLY A 144 4.17 -22.40 9.45
C GLY A 144 4.59 -22.21 7.99
N GLY A 145 4.93 -23.33 7.32
CA GLY A 145 5.41 -23.30 5.94
C GLY A 145 6.91 -23.04 5.77
N HIS A 146 7.62 -22.62 6.84
CA HIS A 146 9.06 -22.43 6.79
C HIS A 146 9.83 -23.66 7.28
N THR A 147 10.89 -24.05 6.55
CA THR A 147 11.81 -25.13 6.96
C THR A 147 12.92 -24.63 7.90
N HIS A 148 13.24 -23.33 7.86
CA HIS A 148 14.28 -22.68 8.67
C HIS A 148 13.72 -21.56 9.54
N ARG A 149 14.45 -21.21 10.60
CA ARG A 149 14.20 -19.99 11.39
C ARG A 149 14.70 -18.79 10.59
N ARG A 150 13.79 -17.99 10.07
CA ARG A 150 14.11 -16.83 9.23
C ARG A 150 13.17 -15.65 9.42
N VAL A 151 12.23 -15.75 10.36
CA VAL A 151 11.22 -14.73 10.57
C VAL A 151 11.68 -13.79 11.67
N LEU A 152 11.91 -12.54 11.29
CA LEU A 152 12.14 -11.41 12.19
C LEU A 152 10.83 -10.90 12.75
N HIS A 153 10.82 -10.45 13.99
CA HIS A 153 9.62 -9.95 14.63
C HIS A 153 9.92 -8.83 15.64
N VAL A 154 8.88 -8.09 16.00
CA VAL A 154 8.86 -7.11 17.09
C VAL A 154 7.70 -7.52 17.99
N ALA A 155 7.98 -8.29 19.03
CA ALA A 155 6.97 -8.96 19.85
C ALA A 155 5.86 -9.59 18.97
N ASP A 156 4.59 -9.35 19.27
CA ASP A 156 3.43 -9.80 18.45
C ASP A 156 2.85 -8.66 17.61
N ALA A 157 3.61 -7.61 17.34
CA ALA A 157 3.13 -6.39 16.71
C ALA A 157 4.07 -5.91 15.58
N THR A 158 4.71 -6.82 14.85
CA THR A 158 5.69 -6.51 13.81
C THR A 158 5.14 -5.56 12.75
N GLY A 159 3.92 -5.80 12.27
CA GLY A 159 3.30 -4.92 11.29
C GLY A 159 3.02 -3.52 11.84
N HIS A 160 2.61 -3.41 13.10
CA HIS A 160 2.43 -2.12 13.78
C HIS A 160 3.76 -1.35 13.89
N ALA A 161 4.84 -2.03 14.26
CA ALA A 161 6.17 -1.43 14.36
C ALA A 161 6.64 -0.91 12.99
N ILE A 162 6.54 -1.73 11.94
CA ILE A 162 6.86 -1.34 10.56
C ILE A 162 6.01 -0.13 10.12
N ALA A 163 4.69 -0.19 10.31
CA ALA A 163 3.79 0.89 9.93
C ALA A 163 4.15 2.18 10.67
N THR A 164 4.39 2.12 11.97
CA THR A 164 4.74 3.29 12.78
C THR A 164 6.06 3.92 12.33
N THR A 165 7.09 3.11 12.06
CA THR A 165 8.39 3.59 11.55
C THR A 165 8.21 4.31 10.22
N LEU A 166 7.53 3.69 9.25
CA LEU A 166 7.29 4.28 7.93
C LEU A 166 6.45 5.57 8.03
N ILE A 167 5.38 5.56 8.83
CA ILE A 167 4.52 6.73 9.03
C ILE A 167 5.30 7.91 9.63
N ASN A 168 6.09 7.66 10.67
CA ASN A 168 6.87 8.72 11.31
C ASN A 168 7.87 9.35 10.33
N ARG A 169 8.51 8.54 9.49
CA ARG A 169 9.43 9.03 8.46
C ARG A 169 8.72 9.84 7.39
N VAL A 170 7.59 9.35 6.90
CA VAL A 170 6.78 10.06 5.89
C VAL A 170 6.26 11.40 6.44
N LEU A 171 5.78 11.45 7.68
CA LEU A 171 5.29 12.68 8.30
C LEU A 171 6.39 13.72 8.58
N SER A 172 7.64 13.30 8.65
CA SER A 172 8.79 14.19 8.82
C SER A 172 9.41 14.65 7.49
N ASP A 173 8.96 14.11 6.35
CA ASP A 173 9.52 14.42 5.03
C ASP A 173 8.75 15.56 4.36
N ILE A 174 9.45 16.67 4.10
CA ILE A 174 8.87 17.89 3.50
C ILE A 174 8.34 17.68 2.06
N ASN A 175 8.85 16.68 1.35
CA ASN A 175 8.46 16.38 -0.02
C ASN A 175 7.26 15.43 -0.11
N ILE A 176 6.75 14.94 1.04
CA ILE A 176 5.61 14.03 1.07
C ILE A 176 4.40 14.70 1.73
N THR A 177 3.29 14.72 1.03
CA THR A 177 2.00 15.18 1.55
C THR A 177 1.07 13.98 1.72
N ILE A 178 0.54 13.78 2.93
CA ILE A 178 -0.48 12.77 3.20
C ILE A 178 -1.86 13.40 3.13
N MET A 179 -2.75 12.79 2.35
CA MET A 179 -4.17 13.13 2.29
C MET A 179 -5.00 11.96 2.80
N THR A 180 -5.50 12.08 4.02
CA THR A 180 -6.41 11.11 4.65
C THR A 180 -7.86 11.36 4.23
N LYS A 181 -8.74 10.37 4.45
CA LYS A 181 -10.16 10.43 4.05
C LYS A 181 -10.35 10.75 2.56
N ARG A 182 -9.42 10.25 1.74
CA ARG A 182 -9.40 10.45 0.28
C ARG A 182 -9.46 9.10 -0.42
N ILE A 183 -10.52 8.89 -1.19
CA ILE A 183 -10.78 7.65 -1.92
C ILE A 183 -10.57 7.90 -3.40
N ALA A 184 -9.59 7.23 -4.00
CA ALA A 184 -9.41 7.28 -5.45
C ALA A 184 -10.61 6.61 -6.13
N ILE A 185 -11.27 7.33 -7.03
CA ILE A 185 -12.44 6.88 -7.77
C ILE A 185 -12.01 6.26 -9.10
N ASP A 186 -11.18 7.00 -9.84
CA ASP A 186 -10.71 6.60 -11.16
C ASP A 186 -9.41 7.32 -11.50
N VAL A 187 -8.67 6.81 -12.50
CA VAL A 187 -7.48 7.45 -13.04
C VAL A 187 -7.83 8.35 -14.22
N VAL A 188 -7.26 9.55 -14.24
CA VAL A 188 -7.37 10.46 -15.37
C VAL A 188 -6.37 10.03 -16.44
N THR A 189 -6.84 9.75 -17.65
CA THR A 189 -5.98 9.37 -18.78
C THR A 189 -6.09 10.35 -19.94
N ALA A 190 -4.98 10.60 -20.62
CA ALA A 190 -5.02 11.34 -21.86
C ALA A 190 -5.73 10.50 -22.94
N ARG A 191 -6.72 11.09 -23.62
CA ARG A 191 -7.33 10.47 -24.79
C ARG A 191 -6.33 10.54 -25.95
N THR A 192 -5.84 9.39 -26.37
CA THR A 192 -5.06 9.29 -27.61
C THR A 192 -5.86 8.51 -28.64
N PRO A 193 -5.69 8.78 -29.94
CA PRO A 193 -6.40 8.05 -30.99
C PRO A 193 -6.09 6.56 -31.02
N THR A 194 -4.97 6.15 -30.41
CA THR A 194 -4.53 4.75 -30.33
C THR A 194 -4.50 4.30 -28.85
N PRO A 195 -5.13 3.17 -28.49
CA PRO A 195 -5.17 2.66 -27.11
C PRO A 195 -3.77 2.45 -26.50
N ASP A 196 -2.78 2.11 -27.32
CA ASP A 196 -1.43 1.78 -26.89
C ASP A 196 -0.61 2.99 -26.38
N ASN A 197 -1.09 4.22 -26.56
CA ASN A 197 -0.42 5.46 -26.17
C ASN A 197 -1.15 6.22 -25.06
N SER A 198 -2.08 5.60 -24.35
CA SER A 198 -2.78 6.24 -23.24
C SER A 198 -1.80 6.54 -22.09
N ARG A 199 -1.76 7.81 -21.66
CA ARG A 199 -0.95 8.26 -20.54
C ARG A 199 -1.84 8.63 -19.38
N THR A 200 -1.51 8.13 -18.17
CA THR A 200 -2.15 8.57 -16.93
C THR A 200 -1.69 9.99 -16.58
N LEU A 201 -2.63 10.85 -16.24
CA LEU A 201 -2.42 12.26 -15.91
C LEU A 201 -2.70 12.57 -14.43
N GLY A 202 -3.24 11.61 -13.67
CA GLY A 202 -3.62 11.79 -12.28
C GLY A 202 -4.79 10.89 -11.90
N ALA A 203 -5.58 11.34 -10.93
CA ALA A 203 -6.78 10.63 -10.46
C ALA A 203 -7.89 11.58 -10.03
N TYR A 204 -9.14 11.10 -10.15
CA TYR A 204 -10.30 11.64 -9.45
C TYR A 204 -10.36 11.04 -8.05
N VAL A 205 -10.55 11.90 -7.07
CA VAL A 205 -10.47 11.52 -5.65
C VAL A 205 -11.68 12.08 -4.91
N TYR A 206 -12.44 11.20 -4.27
CA TYR A 206 -13.51 11.60 -3.38
C TYR A 206 -12.94 11.99 -2.01
N ASN A 207 -13.25 13.19 -1.57
CA ASN A 207 -12.95 13.71 -0.26
C ASN A 207 -14.13 13.45 0.67
N ALA A 208 -14.00 12.49 1.58
CA ALA A 208 -15.06 12.08 2.49
C ALA A 208 -15.34 13.10 3.61
N GLU A 209 -14.46 14.09 3.82
CA GLU A 209 -14.67 15.14 4.82
C GLU A 209 -15.54 16.28 4.30
N THR A 210 -15.41 16.59 3.01
CA THR A 210 -16.11 17.73 2.38
C THR A 210 -17.22 17.28 1.44
N ASP A 211 -17.40 15.98 1.24
CA ASP A 211 -18.37 15.37 0.31
C ASP A 211 -18.21 15.86 -1.14
N ASN A 212 -16.97 16.06 -1.57
CA ASN A 212 -16.65 16.60 -2.89
C ASN A 212 -15.67 15.70 -3.65
N VAL A 213 -15.64 15.85 -4.98
CA VAL A 213 -14.64 15.23 -5.83
C VAL A 213 -13.50 16.23 -6.10
N GLU A 214 -12.28 15.81 -5.86
CA GLU A 214 -11.04 16.53 -6.11
C GLU A 214 -10.32 15.91 -7.31
N VAL A 215 -9.51 16.70 -8.01
CA VAL A 215 -8.62 16.21 -9.08
C VAL A 215 -7.18 16.36 -8.61
N ILE A 216 -6.43 15.27 -8.64
CA ILE A 216 -4.99 15.30 -8.38
C ILE A 216 -4.26 15.01 -9.68
N GLU A 217 -3.62 16.03 -10.23
CA GLU A 217 -2.78 15.91 -11.42
C GLU A 217 -1.41 15.37 -11.01
N ALA A 218 -0.91 14.35 -11.71
CA ALA A 218 0.37 13.73 -11.42
C ALA A 218 1.07 13.24 -12.68
N ARG A 219 2.40 13.35 -12.71
CA ARG A 219 3.21 12.79 -13.80
C ARG A 219 3.24 11.26 -13.77
N TYR A 220 3.15 10.69 -12.56
CA TYR A 220 3.12 9.25 -12.31
C TYR A 220 2.07 8.92 -11.25
N VAL A 221 1.38 7.81 -11.44
CA VAL A 221 0.43 7.27 -10.46
C VAL A 221 0.87 5.87 -10.06
N VAL A 222 1.01 5.64 -8.77
CA VAL A 222 1.38 4.35 -8.18
C VAL A 222 0.16 3.77 -7.48
N LEU A 223 -0.26 2.57 -7.88
CA LEU A 223 -1.31 1.81 -7.21
C LEU A 223 -0.69 0.94 -6.11
N ALA A 224 -0.91 1.31 -4.86
CA ALA A 224 -0.48 0.59 -3.66
C ALA A 224 -1.68 0.26 -2.75
N THR A 225 -2.81 -0.07 -3.37
CA THR A 225 -4.15 -0.17 -2.77
C THR A 225 -4.35 -1.40 -1.88
N GLY A 226 -3.38 -2.32 -1.83
CA GLY A 226 -3.51 -3.57 -1.08
C GLY A 226 -4.47 -4.57 -1.74
N GLY A 227 -5.03 -5.47 -0.94
CA GLY A 227 -5.94 -6.52 -1.39
C GLY A 227 -7.41 -6.13 -1.28
N ALA A 228 -8.27 -6.84 -2.03
CA ALA A 228 -9.73 -6.65 -2.04
C ALA A 228 -10.42 -7.56 -1.01
N SER A 229 -10.02 -7.51 0.25
CA SER A 229 -10.48 -8.42 1.29
C SER A 229 -11.99 -8.33 1.56
N LYS A 230 -12.59 -7.17 1.35
CA LYS A 230 -14.02 -6.92 1.60
C LYS A 230 -14.97 -7.49 0.55
N VAL A 231 -14.47 -8.16 -0.47
CA VAL A 231 -15.31 -8.98 -1.36
C VAL A 231 -15.82 -10.24 -0.65
N TYR A 232 -15.17 -10.65 0.44
CA TYR A 232 -15.60 -11.76 1.26
C TYR A 232 -16.55 -11.31 2.38
N GLN A 233 -17.56 -12.14 2.68
CA GLN A 233 -18.53 -11.86 3.74
C GLN A 233 -17.86 -11.71 5.12
N TYR A 234 -16.82 -12.48 5.38
CA TYR A 234 -16.02 -12.42 6.60
C TYR A 234 -14.56 -12.22 6.26
N THR A 235 -13.93 -11.26 6.90
CA THR A 235 -12.50 -10.97 6.76
C THR A 235 -11.96 -10.32 8.02
N SER A 236 -10.73 -10.66 8.38
CA SER A 236 -9.98 -10.01 9.45
C SER A 236 -9.23 -8.75 8.97
N ASN A 237 -9.12 -8.55 7.66
CA ASN A 237 -8.47 -7.37 7.11
C ASN A 237 -9.38 -6.14 7.21
N PRO A 238 -8.80 -4.93 7.33
CA PRO A 238 -9.55 -3.68 7.25
C PRO A 238 -10.15 -3.46 5.85
N ASP A 239 -11.00 -2.45 5.79
CA ASP A 239 -11.61 -1.99 4.54
C ASP A 239 -10.59 -1.38 3.59
#